data_292fd97e2d8942f1a4fcb4dfc05b7034
#
_entry.id   292fd97e2d8942f1a4fcb4dfc05b7034
#
_cell.length_a   1.000
_cell.length_b   1.000
_cell.length_c   1.000
_cell.angle_alpha   90.00
_cell.angle_beta   90.00
_cell.angle_gamma   90.00
#
_symmetry.space_group_name_H-M   'P 1'
#
loop_
_entity.id
_entity.type
_entity.pdbx_description
1 polymer ?
#
loop_
_entity_poly.entity_id
_entity_poly.type
_entity_poly.pdbx_seq_one_letter_code
_entity_poly.pdbx_strand_id
1 'polypeptide(L)'
;MENVVEEPTPKYNYISAEDYLEAERNAAEKHEYYQGEVFAMSGASVKHNIIQMNVAEQLRSKLRGKNCKPFGSDLRIHIPENTLYTYPDFFIICGDLQLTDKNHPDTVTNPTVIIEILSKSTRDYDRGTKFTLYRSIETLKEYVLIDSLSVSIEVFSKNENNSWSLREYKKITETFISSALNLAIPLQVIYEEISFD
;
A
#
# COMPACT_ATOMS: atom_id res chain seq x y z
N MET A 1 -15.25 -27.38 -47.73
CA MET A 1 -15.70 -27.19 -46.34
C MET A 1 -14.46 -26.88 -45.56
N GLU A 2 -14.26 -25.61 -45.25
CA GLU A 2 -13.13 -25.15 -44.43
C GLU A 2 -13.49 -25.41 -42.97
N ASN A 3 -12.64 -26.20 -42.26
CA ASN A 3 -12.75 -26.38 -40.81
C ASN A 3 -12.30 -25.08 -40.18
N VAL A 4 -13.24 -24.29 -39.71
CA VAL A 4 -12.96 -23.16 -38.80
C VAL A 4 -12.61 -23.78 -37.45
N VAL A 5 -11.32 -23.73 -37.12
CA VAL A 5 -10.86 -24.06 -35.75
C VAL A 5 -11.24 -22.87 -34.88
N GLU A 6 -12.29 -23.00 -34.08
CA GLU A 6 -12.59 -22.03 -33.01
C GLU A 6 -11.48 -22.12 -31.97
N GLU A 7 -10.71 -21.03 -31.82
CA GLU A 7 -9.80 -20.90 -30.69
C GLU A 7 -10.62 -20.90 -29.38
N PRO A 8 -10.21 -21.68 -28.37
CA PRO A 8 -10.91 -21.68 -27.09
C PRO A 8 -10.80 -20.30 -26.46
N THR A 9 -11.92 -19.62 -26.33
CA THR A 9 -12.01 -18.37 -25.58
C THR A 9 -11.62 -18.66 -24.12
N PRO A 10 -10.63 -17.93 -23.54
CA PRO A 10 -10.29 -18.10 -22.14
C PRO A 10 -11.52 -17.82 -21.28
N LYS A 11 -11.95 -18.78 -20.48
CA LYS A 11 -12.97 -18.55 -19.46
C LYS A 11 -12.31 -17.78 -18.32
N TYR A 12 -12.36 -16.45 -18.37
CA TYR A 12 -12.07 -15.63 -17.21
C TYR A 12 -13.20 -15.83 -16.20
N ASN A 13 -12.89 -16.38 -15.03
CA ASN A 13 -13.80 -16.36 -13.90
C ASN A 13 -13.84 -14.93 -13.36
N TYR A 14 -14.58 -14.07 -14.02
CA TYR A 14 -14.81 -12.70 -13.55
C TYR A 14 -15.64 -12.76 -12.26
N ILE A 15 -15.11 -12.19 -11.19
CA ILE A 15 -15.78 -12.02 -9.91
C ILE A 15 -16.21 -10.56 -9.81
N SER A 16 -17.46 -10.28 -9.43
CA SER A 16 -17.91 -8.90 -9.20
C SER A 16 -17.25 -8.33 -7.94
N ALA A 17 -17.16 -7.00 -7.83
CA ALA A 17 -16.63 -6.36 -6.63
C ALA A 17 -17.49 -6.66 -5.40
N GLU A 18 -18.81 -6.78 -5.57
CA GLU A 18 -19.77 -7.15 -4.53
C GLU A 18 -19.52 -8.57 -4.02
N ASP A 19 -19.37 -9.54 -4.92
CA ASP A 19 -19.08 -10.93 -4.56
C ASP A 19 -17.73 -11.06 -3.87
N TYR A 20 -16.69 -10.32 -4.35
CA TYR A 20 -15.39 -10.24 -3.69
C TYR A 20 -15.54 -9.71 -2.26
N LEU A 21 -16.23 -8.59 -2.07
CA LEU A 21 -16.38 -7.96 -0.75
C LEU A 21 -17.11 -8.86 0.24
N GLU A 22 -18.13 -9.60 -0.21
CA GLU A 22 -18.86 -10.56 0.62
C GLU A 22 -17.95 -11.74 1.00
N ALA A 23 -17.21 -12.31 0.04
CA ALA A 23 -16.29 -13.40 0.28
C ALA A 23 -15.13 -12.97 1.20
N GLU A 24 -14.54 -11.79 0.96
CA GLU A 24 -13.40 -11.28 1.70
C GLU A 24 -13.70 -11.00 3.17
N ARG A 25 -14.92 -10.55 3.50
CA ARG A 25 -15.38 -10.36 4.90
C ARG A 25 -15.46 -11.66 5.70
N ASN A 26 -15.57 -12.79 5.02
CA ASN A 26 -15.63 -14.12 5.63
C ASN A 26 -14.34 -14.94 5.42
N ALA A 27 -13.37 -14.39 4.72
CA ALA A 27 -12.12 -15.08 4.40
C ALA A 27 -11.19 -15.19 5.63
N ALA A 28 -10.47 -16.29 5.74
CA ALA A 28 -9.42 -16.48 6.75
C ALA A 28 -8.10 -15.76 6.39
N GLU A 29 -7.90 -15.48 5.11
CA GLU A 29 -6.73 -14.81 4.55
C GLU A 29 -7.18 -13.62 3.72
N LYS A 30 -6.31 -12.61 3.59
CA LYS A 30 -6.60 -11.39 2.82
C LYS A 30 -6.31 -11.58 1.34
N HIS A 31 -7.13 -10.94 0.54
CA HIS A 31 -6.97 -10.93 -0.92
C HIS A 31 -7.06 -9.51 -1.45
N GLU A 32 -6.24 -9.20 -2.45
CA GLU A 32 -6.44 -8.04 -3.30
C GLU A 32 -7.41 -8.37 -4.43
N TYR A 33 -8.13 -7.39 -4.92
CA TYR A 33 -9.02 -7.53 -6.07
C TYR A 33 -8.68 -6.47 -7.11
N TYR A 34 -8.54 -6.88 -8.36
CA TYR A 34 -8.30 -5.98 -9.47
C TYR A 34 -8.99 -6.48 -10.74
N GLN A 35 -9.86 -5.67 -11.31
CA GLN A 35 -10.56 -5.91 -12.58
C GLN A 35 -11.22 -7.31 -12.73
N GLY A 36 -11.85 -7.79 -11.67
CA GLY A 36 -12.54 -9.09 -11.66
C GLY A 36 -11.67 -10.27 -11.24
N GLU A 37 -10.40 -10.04 -10.93
CA GLU A 37 -9.48 -11.07 -10.45
C GLU A 37 -9.17 -10.89 -8.97
N VAL A 38 -9.00 -12.00 -8.25
CA VAL A 38 -8.71 -12.05 -6.81
C VAL A 38 -7.32 -12.65 -6.60
N PHE A 39 -6.47 -11.96 -5.84
CA PHE A 39 -5.08 -12.34 -5.60
C PHE A 39 -4.85 -12.54 -4.11
N ALA A 40 -4.44 -13.75 -3.70
CA ALA A 40 -4.09 -14.01 -2.30
C ALA A 40 -2.85 -13.21 -1.89
N MET A 41 -2.90 -12.60 -0.71
CA MET A 41 -1.75 -11.90 -0.15
C MET A 41 -0.79 -12.90 0.50
N SER A 42 0.51 -12.74 0.23
CA SER A 42 1.55 -13.58 0.83
C SER A 42 1.87 -13.16 2.26
N GLY A 43 2.32 -14.10 3.08
CA GLY A 43 2.82 -13.81 4.42
C GLY A 43 4.12 -12.98 4.40
N ALA A 44 4.38 -12.28 5.49
CA ALA A 44 5.53 -11.39 5.66
C ALA A 44 6.70 -12.10 6.37
N SER A 45 7.94 -11.70 6.05
CA SER A 45 9.14 -12.18 6.72
C SER A 45 9.31 -11.58 8.13
N VAL A 46 10.20 -12.16 8.95
CA VAL A 46 10.54 -11.60 10.28
C VAL A 46 11.06 -10.16 10.16
N LYS A 47 11.99 -9.89 9.22
CA LYS A 47 12.52 -8.53 9.00
C LYS A 47 11.42 -7.54 8.62
N HIS A 48 10.49 -7.94 7.76
CA HIS A 48 9.33 -7.13 7.39
C HIS A 48 8.49 -6.78 8.62
N ASN A 49 8.18 -7.76 9.47
CA ASN A 49 7.38 -7.54 10.68
C ASN A 49 8.08 -6.62 11.70
N ILE A 50 9.41 -6.76 11.90
CA ILE A 50 10.16 -5.87 12.80
C ILE A 50 10.09 -4.43 12.26
N ILE A 51 10.38 -4.20 10.98
CA ILE A 51 10.27 -2.88 10.34
C ILE A 51 8.85 -2.33 10.48
N GLN A 52 7.83 -3.17 10.27
CA GLN A 52 6.43 -2.78 10.41
C GLN A 52 6.13 -2.26 11.82
N MET A 53 6.59 -2.94 12.85
CA MET A 53 6.39 -2.50 14.24
C MET A 53 7.14 -1.20 14.56
N ASN A 54 8.39 -1.06 14.12
CA ASN A 54 9.19 0.15 14.30
C ASN A 54 8.51 1.37 13.62
N VAL A 55 8.03 1.20 12.38
CA VAL A 55 7.30 2.24 11.65
C VAL A 55 5.96 2.57 12.34
N ALA A 56 5.21 1.56 12.80
CA ALA A 56 3.94 1.75 13.51
C ALA A 56 4.11 2.64 14.75
N GLU A 57 5.13 2.36 15.56
CA GLU A 57 5.44 3.15 16.77
C GLU A 57 5.73 4.61 16.41
N GLN A 58 6.58 4.84 15.41
CA GLN A 58 6.95 6.19 14.97
C GLN A 58 5.73 6.96 14.43
N LEU A 59 4.92 6.32 13.59
CA LEU A 59 3.71 6.94 13.05
C LEU A 59 2.73 7.29 14.18
N ARG A 60 2.43 6.36 15.09
CA ARG A 60 1.52 6.58 16.23
C ARG A 60 2.03 7.68 17.15
N SER A 61 3.31 7.69 17.49
CA SER A 61 3.91 8.69 18.36
C SER A 61 3.90 10.09 17.74
N LYS A 62 4.38 10.20 16.47
CA LYS A 62 4.58 11.50 15.81
C LYS A 62 3.29 12.13 15.27
N LEU A 63 2.25 11.34 15.03
CA LEU A 63 0.94 11.81 14.55
C LEU A 63 -0.08 12.02 15.67
N ARG A 64 0.27 11.70 16.93
CA ARG A 64 -0.62 11.92 18.08
C ARG A 64 -1.00 13.40 18.20
N GLY A 65 -2.31 13.68 18.28
CA GLY A 65 -2.84 15.04 18.36
C GLY A 65 -2.86 15.83 17.04
N LYS A 66 -2.38 15.23 15.95
CA LYS A 66 -2.50 15.83 14.61
C LYS A 66 -3.78 15.39 13.90
N ASN A 67 -4.18 16.10 12.86
CA ASN A 67 -5.32 15.74 12.02
C ASN A 67 -5.01 14.63 10.99
N CYS A 68 -4.03 13.77 11.28
CA CYS A 68 -3.63 12.64 10.44
C CYS A 68 -3.62 11.36 11.29
N LYS A 69 -4.24 10.31 10.78
CA LYS A 69 -4.38 9.02 11.47
C LYS A 69 -3.71 7.91 10.65
N PRO A 70 -2.77 7.14 11.22
CA PRO A 70 -2.20 5.97 10.57
C PRO A 70 -3.11 4.75 10.75
N PHE A 71 -3.18 3.93 9.71
CA PHE A 71 -3.86 2.64 9.65
C PHE A 71 -2.90 1.57 9.16
N GLY A 72 -3.07 0.35 9.63
CA GLY A 72 -2.33 -0.82 9.17
C GLY A 72 -3.09 -1.63 8.13
N SER A 73 -2.54 -2.77 7.77
CA SER A 73 -3.00 -3.64 6.68
C SER A 73 -4.33 -4.37 6.95
N ASP A 74 -5.04 -4.09 8.04
CA ASP A 74 -6.35 -4.69 8.31
C ASP A 74 -7.52 -3.83 7.80
N LEU A 75 -7.25 -2.58 7.42
CA LEU A 75 -8.23 -1.72 6.78
C LEU A 75 -7.91 -1.61 5.29
N ARG A 76 -8.91 -1.88 4.45
CA ARG A 76 -8.80 -1.93 3.00
C ARG A 76 -8.86 -0.55 2.37
N ILE A 77 -8.11 -0.34 1.29
CA ILE A 77 -8.26 0.80 0.38
C ILE A 77 -8.99 0.33 -0.88
N HIS A 78 -9.89 1.15 -1.37
CA HIS A 78 -10.48 1.04 -2.69
C HIS A 78 -10.08 2.22 -3.56
N ILE A 79 -9.70 1.96 -4.79
CA ILE A 79 -9.40 2.96 -5.81
C ILE A 79 -10.46 2.88 -6.90
N PRO A 80 -11.51 3.73 -6.86
CA PRO A 80 -12.64 3.63 -7.80
C PRO A 80 -12.23 3.76 -9.27
N GLU A 81 -11.21 4.58 -9.56
CA GLU A 81 -10.75 4.88 -10.92
C GLU A 81 -10.20 3.65 -11.66
N ASN A 82 -9.73 2.65 -10.93
CA ASN A 82 -9.14 1.45 -11.52
C ASN A 82 -9.62 0.13 -10.89
N THR A 83 -10.63 0.20 -10.04
CA THR A 83 -11.28 -0.94 -9.36
C THR A 83 -10.41 -1.73 -8.37
N LEU A 84 -9.20 -1.28 -8.02
CA LEU A 84 -8.33 -1.98 -7.08
C LEU A 84 -8.89 -1.91 -5.65
N TYR A 85 -8.97 -3.07 -4.99
CA TYR A 85 -9.09 -3.20 -3.54
C TYR A 85 -7.82 -3.84 -3.01
N THR A 86 -7.17 -3.19 -2.03
CA THR A 86 -5.85 -3.61 -1.54
C THR A 86 -5.65 -3.27 -0.06
N TYR A 87 -4.64 -3.88 0.56
CA TYR A 87 -4.28 -3.68 1.96
C TYR A 87 -2.80 -3.30 2.08
N PRO A 88 -2.46 -2.00 1.95
CA PRO A 88 -1.08 -1.55 2.16
C PRO A 88 -0.60 -1.87 3.58
N ASP A 89 0.71 -2.02 3.77
CA ASP A 89 1.28 -2.21 5.10
C ASP A 89 0.88 -1.08 6.04
N PHE A 90 0.95 0.18 5.55
CA PHE A 90 0.36 1.34 6.22
C PHE A 90 -0.20 2.32 5.20
N PHE A 91 -1.22 3.02 5.65
CA PHE A 91 -1.61 4.27 5.02
C PHE A 91 -2.05 5.29 6.07
N ILE A 92 -1.98 6.56 5.70
CA ILE A 92 -2.32 7.67 6.58
C ILE A 92 -3.39 8.51 5.90
N ILE A 93 -4.45 8.81 6.63
CA ILE A 93 -5.49 9.75 6.19
C ILE A 93 -5.39 11.01 7.04
N CYS A 94 -5.31 12.17 6.37
CA CYS A 94 -5.37 13.48 7.00
C CYS A 94 -6.76 14.08 6.75
N GLY A 95 -7.48 14.42 7.84
CA GLY A 95 -8.87 14.84 7.79
C GLY A 95 -9.86 13.68 8.01
N ASP A 96 -11.05 13.81 7.43
CA ASP A 96 -12.14 12.86 7.60
C ASP A 96 -11.97 11.63 6.71
N LEU A 97 -12.35 10.46 7.24
CA LEU A 97 -12.37 9.21 6.50
C LEU A 97 -13.50 9.21 5.46
N GLN A 98 -13.18 8.85 4.23
CA GLN A 98 -14.17 8.59 3.19
C GLN A 98 -14.36 7.08 3.05
N LEU A 99 -15.46 6.58 3.60
CA LEU A 99 -15.83 5.17 3.54
C LEU A 99 -16.55 4.86 2.22
N THR A 100 -16.26 3.73 1.62
CA THR A 100 -16.99 3.21 0.45
C THR A 100 -18.44 2.88 0.83
N ASP A 101 -18.62 2.25 2.00
CA ASP A 101 -19.94 1.90 2.55
C ASP A 101 -19.96 2.21 4.05
N LYS A 102 -20.97 2.97 4.48
CA LYS A 102 -21.14 3.33 5.90
C LYS A 102 -21.67 2.17 6.75
N ASN A 103 -22.36 1.20 6.13
CA ASN A 103 -22.86 0.02 6.83
C ASN A 103 -21.74 -1.01 7.06
N HIS A 104 -20.71 -0.99 6.21
CA HIS A 104 -19.53 -1.82 6.30
C HIS A 104 -18.29 -0.93 6.30
N PRO A 105 -17.87 -0.38 7.46
CA PRO A 105 -16.78 0.61 7.54
C PRO A 105 -15.40 -0.06 7.47
N ASP A 106 -15.19 -0.95 6.51
CA ASP A 106 -14.01 -1.77 6.30
C ASP A 106 -13.14 -1.34 5.10
N THR A 107 -13.59 -0.31 4.37
CA THR A 107 -12.93 0.14 3.13
C THR A 107 -12.97 1.67 3.02
N VAL A 108 -11.82 2.28 2.75
CA VAL A 108 -11.65 3.73 2.57
C VAL A 108 -11.09 4.07 1.19
N THR A 109 -11.26 5.34 0.75
CA THR A 109 -10.86 5.76 -0.60
C THR A 109 -9.87 6.92 -0.63
N ASN A 110 -9.54 7.54 0.52
CA ASN A 110 -8.82 8.82 0.57
C ASN A 110 -7.51 8.82 1.36
N PRO A 111 -6.57 7.89 1.11
CA PRO A 111 -5.26 7.95 1.74
C PRO A 111 -4.49 9.19 1.29
N THR A 112 -3.78 9.84 2.23
CA THR A 112 -2.87 10.95 1.99
C THR A 112 -1.45 10.46 1.74
N VAL A 113 -1.03 9.42 2.47
CA VAL A 113 0.27 8.75 2.31
C VAL A 113 0.04 7.24 2.36
N ILE A 114 0.72 6.50 1.50
CA ILE A 114 0.77 5.03 1.52
C ILE A 114 2.22 4.61 1.75
N ILE A 115 2.44 3.61 2.58
CA ILE A 115 3.75 3.02 2.87
C ILE A 115 3.67 1.52 2.65
N GLU A 116 4.57 0.98 1.82
CA GLU A 116 4.75 -0.45 1.62
C GLU A 116 6.15 -0.87 2.09
N ILE A 117 6.24 -2.01 2.75
CA ILE A 117 7.49 -2.62 3.16
C ILE A 117 7.81 -3.72 2.17
N LEU A 118 8.82 -3.49 1.35
CA LEU A 118 9.16 -4.36 0.24
C LEU A 118 9.67 -5.72 0.73
N SER A 119 9.11 -6.78 0.18
CA SER A 119 9.59 -8.15 0.31
C SER A 119 10.28 -8.62 -0.97
N LYS A 120 10.95 -9.77 -0.93
CA LYS A 120 11.57 -10.35 -2.12
C LYS A 120 10.54 -10.67 -3.21
N SER A 121 9.33 -11.07 -2.83
CA SER A 121 8.26 -11.49 -3.76
C SER A 121 7.44 -10.35 -4.33
N THR A 122 7.29 -9.22 -3.62
CA THR A 122 6.37 -8.15 -4.00
C THR A 122 7.06 -6.89 -4.52
N ARG A 123 8.37 -6.72 -4.30
CA ARG A 123 9.12 -5.49 -4.58
C ARG A 123 8.94 -4.91 -5.98
N ASP A 124 8.89 -5.75 -7.00
CA ASP A 124 8.76 -5.29 -8.40
C ASP A 124 7.32 -4.85 -8.69
N TYR A 125 6.34 -5.55 -8.12
CA TYR A 125 4.93 -5.19 -8.19
C TYR A 125 4.66 -3.87 -7.46
N ASP A 126 5.18 -3.70 -6.24
CA ASP A 126 5.01 -2.50 -5.43
C ASP A 126 5.66 -1.27 -6.09
N ARG A 127 6.89 -1.43 -6.66
CA ARG A 127 7.57 -0.34 -7.38
C ARG A 127 6.94 0.03 -8.71
N GLY A 128 6.31 -0.91 -9.38
CA GLY A 128 5.80 -0.77 -10.74
C GLY A 128 4.28 -0.62 -10.80
N THR A 129 3.59 -1.73 -10.91
CA THR A 129 2.14 -1.79 -11.16
C THR A 129 1.36 -1.11 -10.04
N LYS A 130 1.64 -1.44 -8.78
CA LYS A 130 0.92 -0.91 -7.62
C LYS A 130 1.06 0.62 -7.52
N PHE A 131 2.29 1.14 -7.72
CA PHE A 131 2.50 2.60 -7.77
C PHE A 131 1.72 3.26 -8.91
N THR A 132 1.66 2.62 -10.09
CA THR A 132 0.87 3.13 -11.22
C THR A 132 -0.61 3.23 -10.87
N LEU A 133 -1.17 2.24 -10.17
CA LEU A 133 -2.56 2.24 -9.72
C LEU A 133 -2.81 3.28 -8.61
N TYR A 134 -1.90 3.39 -7.64
CA TYR A 134 -2.02 4.35 -6.54
C TYR A 134 -1.99 5.82 -6.99
N ARG A 135 -1.29 6.13 -8.08
CA ARG A 135 -1.21 7.50 -8.61
C ARG A 135 -2.55 8.07 -9.06
N SER A 136 -3.57 7.25 -9.31
CA SER A 136 -4.93 7.72 -9.63
C SER A 136 -5.70 8.23 -8.40
N ILE A 137 -5.25 7.94 -7.18
CA ILE A 137 -5.85 8.47 -5.96
C ILE A 137 -5.59 9.97 -5.87
N GLU A 138 -6.64 10.77 -5.93
CA GLU A 138 -6.54 12.23 -5.94
C GLU A 138 -5.88 12.77 -4.66
N THR A 139 -6.25 12.22 -3.51
CA THR A 139 -5.78 12.65 -2.18
C THR A 139 -4.35 12.21 -1.85
N LEU A 140 -3.79 11.28 -2.63
CA LEU A 140 -2.45 10.76 -2.38
C LEU A 140 -1.39 11.81 -2.68
N LYS A 141 -0.56 12.09 -1.68
CA LYS A 141 0.56 13.05 -1.75
C LYS A 141 1.92 12.38 -1.73
N GLU A 142 2.05 11.26 -1.04
CA GLU A 142 3.31 10.51 -0.97
C GLU A 142 3.06 9.00 -1.03
N TYR A 143 3.96 8.30 -1.73
CA TYR A 143 4.09 6.86 -1.72
C TYR A 143 5.50 6.50 -1.24
N VAL A 144 5.60 5.70 -0.19
CA VAL A 144 6.85 5.37 0.48
C VAL A 144 7.10 3.88 0.38
N LEU A 145 8.28 3.50 -0.07
CA LEU A 145 8.75 2.13 -0.13
C LEU A 145 9.91 1.93 0.84
N ILE A 146 9.80 1.00 1.78
CA ILE A 146 10.82 0.66 2.76
C ILE A 146 11.34 -0.74 2.44
N ASP A 147 12.61 -0.88 2.09
CA ASP A 147 13.18 -2.19 1.72
C ASP A 147 13.48 -3.02 2.98
N SER A 148 12.97 -4.26 3.06
CA SER A 148 13.26 -5.17 4.18
C SER A 148 14.56 -5.96 3.99
N LEU A 149 15.22 -5.86 2.83
CA LEU A 149 16.42 -6.61 2.48
C LEU A 149 17.69 -5.77 2.50
N SER A 150 17.55 -4.43 2.54
CA SER A 150 18.67 -3.48 2.59
C SER A 150 18.24 -2.17 3.22
N VAL A 151 19.19 -1.38 3.70
CA VAL A 151 18.91 0.00 4.15
C VAL A 151 18.58 0.85 2.92
N SER A 152 17.29 0.95 2.61
CA SER A 152 16.81 1.75 1.48
C SER A 152 15.35 2.18 1.71
N ILE A 153 15.10 3.49 1.56
CA ILE A 153 13.75 4.05 1.55
C ILE A 153 13.62 4.91 0.30
N GLU A 154 12.56 4.68 -0.47
CA GLU A 154 12.19 5.47 -1.63
C GLU A 154 10.91 6.24 -1.32
N VAL A 155 10.93 7.54 -1.55
CA VAL A 155 9.78 8.42 -1.32
C VAL A 155 9.40 9.08 -2.64
N PHE A 156 8.25 8.71 -3.15
CA PHE A 156 7.63 9.37 -4.28
C PHE A 156 6.67 10.45 -3.75
N SER A 157 6.93 11.70 -4.06
CA SER A 157 6.11 12.83 -3.64
C SER A 157 5.43 13.49 -4.83
N LYS A 158 4.11 13.73 -4.71
CA LYS A 158 3.30 14.41 -5.73
C LYS A 158 3.54 15.92 -5.65
N ASN A 159 3.93 16.52 -6.76
CA ASN A 159 4.16 17.96 -6.88
C ASN A 159 2.87 18.71 -7.23
N GLU A 160 2.87 20.02 -7.12
CA GLU A 160 1.71 20.88 -7.43
C GLU A 160 1.23 20.75 -8.89
N ASN A 161 2.12 20.42 -9.82
CA ASN A 161 1.80 20.17 -11.23
C ASN A 161 1.39 18.72 -11.52
N ASN A 162 1.07 17.93 -10.50
CA ASN A 162 0.75 16.49 -10.55
C ASN A 162 1.88 15.58 -11.06
N SER A 163 3.09 16.08 -11.24
CA SER A 163 4.26 15.22 -11.45
C SER A 163 4.71 14.57 -10.13
N TRP A 164 5.51 13.51 -10.24
CA TRP A 164 6.06 12.81 -9.09
C TRP A 164 7.58 12.96 -9.05
N SER A 165 8.12 13.29 -7.89
CA SER A 165 9.55 13.34 -7.64
C SER A 165 9.96 12.20 -6.71
N LEU A 166 11.12 11.59 -6.98
CA LEU A 166 11.71 10.53 -6.16
C LEU A 166 12.82 11.11 -5.29
N ARG A 167 12.79 10.74 -4.00
CA ARG A 167 13.90 10.89 -3.07
C ARG A 167 14.27 9.55 -2.48
N GLU A 168 15.55 9.24 -2.44
CA GLU A 168 16.07 8.00 -1.89
C GLU A 168 16.91 8.26 -0.63
N TYR A 169 16.85 7.33 0.32
CA TYR A 169 17.69 7.29 1.52
C TYR A 169 18.34 5.92 1.58
N LYS A 170 19.69 5.87 1.58
CA LYS A 170 20.46 4.62 1.47
C LYS A 170 21.48 4.42 2.59
N LYS A 171 21.59 5.37 3.50
CA LYS A 171 22.52 5.29 4.63
C LYS A 171 21.76 5.27 5.94
N ILE A 172 22.14 4.37 6.83
CA ILE A 172 21.54 4.21 8.14
C ILE A 172 21.57 5.51 8.98
N THR A 173 22.53 6.40 8.70
CA THR A 173 22.68 7.70 9.37
C THR A 173 21.75 8.79 8.83
N GLU A 174 21.01 8.52 7.77
CA GLU A 174 20.06 9.46 7.19
C GLU A 174 18.74 9.50 7.96
N THR A 175 17.95 10.53 7.68
CA THR A 175 16.61 10.69 8.26
C THR A 175 15.60 10.75 7.13
N PHE A 176 14.65 9.81 7.12
CA PHE A 176 13.49 9.84 6.24
C PHE A 176 12.60 11.04 6.59
N ILE A 177 12.20 11.79 5.58
CA ILE A 177 11.34 12.96 5.71
C ILE A 177 10.09 12.76 4.86
N SER A 178 8.91 12.81 5.50
CA SER A 178 7.63 12.96 4.85
C SER A 178 7.19 14.41 4.92
N SER A 179 7.15 15.07 3.78
CA SER A 179 6.67 16.46 3.66
C SER A 179 5.15 16.53 3.85
N ALA A 180 4.40 15.54 3.33
CA ALA A 180 2.95 15.47 3.45
C ALA A 180 2.47 15.36 4.90
N LEU A 181 3.23 14.69 5.78
CA LEU A 181 2.91 14.49 7.19
C LEU A 181 3.64 15.45 8.12
N ASN A 182 4.57 16.25 7.58
CA ASN A 182 5.50 17.07 8.36
C ASN A 182 6.14 16.27 9.50
N LEU A 183 6.81 15.17 9.15
CA LEU A 183 7.52 14.30 10.07
C LEU A 183 8.88 13.89 9.53
N ALA A 184 9.77 13.55 10.48
CA ALA A 184 11.10 13.03 10.21
C ALA A 184 11.34 11.80 11.11
N ILE A 185 11.87 10.71 10.53
CA ILE A 185 12.20 9.47 11.24
C ILE A 185 13.63 9.06 10.86
N PRO A 186 14.57 8.95 11.82
CA PRO A 186 15.90 8.42 11.54
C PRO A 186 15.82 6.99 11.02
N LEU A 187 16.59 6.64 10.00
CA LEU A 187 16.60 5.28 9.46
C LEU A 187 17.07 4.26 10.52
N GLN A 188 17.93 4.66 11.44
CA GLN A 188 18.33 3.83 12.58
C GLN A 188 17.15 3.30 13.40
N VAL A 189 16.08 4.09 13.54
CA VAL A 189 14.87 3.69 14.28
C VAL A 189 13.99 2.76 13.44
N ILE A 190 13.89 3.02 12.12
CA ILE A 190 13.11 2.17 11.20
C ILE A 190 13.73 0.77 11.11
N TYR A 191 15.06 0.70 11.06
CA TYR A 191 15.83 -0.55 10.91
C TYR A 191 16.42 -1.05 12.23
N GLU A 192 15.88 -0.58 13.38
CA GLU A 192 16.30 -1.09 14.69
C GLU A 192 16.07 -2.60 14.78
N GLU A 193 17.02 -3.34 15.36
CA GLU A 193 17.06 -4.80 15.46
C GLU A 193 17.13 -5.56 14.11
N ILE A 194 17.43 -4.87 12.99
CA ILE A 194 17.63 -5.51 11.69
C ILE A 194 19.13 -5.63 11.38
N SER A 195 19.57 -6.86 11.11
CA SER A 195 20.90 -7.12 10.55
C SER A 195 20.80 -7.39 9.05
N PHE A 196 21.61 -6.69 8.27
CA PHE A 196 21.79 -6.95 6.84
C PHE A 196 23.15 -7.62 6.66
N ASP A 197 23.14 -8.90 6.29
CA ASP A 197 24.35 -9.70 6.00
C ASP A 197 24.91 -9.35 4.63
#